data_eaa7e71190175f3fd6afbb3fdec72f04
#
_entry.id   eaa7e71190175f3fd6afbb3fdec72f04
#
_cell.length_a   1.000
_cell.length_b   1.000
_cell.length_c   1.000
_cell.angle_alpha   90.00
_cell.angle_beta   90.00
_cell.angle_gamma   90.00
#
_symmetry.space_group_name_H-M   'P 1'
#
loop_
_entity.id
_entity.type
_entity.pdbx_description
1 polymer ?
#
loop_
_entity_poly.entity_id
_entity_poly.type
_entity_poly.pdbx_seq_one_letter_code
_entity_poly.pdbx_strand_id
1 'polypeptide(L)'
;PLCDWSSDVCSSDLHRRAFEYLGGVTQVVVPDNASTASNQISRTEKAREVNSSYAEFLEYYGTAAVPTRSYRPRDKGHVEAGVKVVTNWVIHFLEGRVFVTLDDLNAAIAEQVEVINSRVPFRGESRSRRDWFEELERAELLDLPEHRWEPVVWRKAKVHRDWHIQIDTIKYSVPYEFAGLTVDVRIIGTQLEVLAAAEVIAMHQLGVRKNGYVTNPEHAPAHLTDTTG
;
A
#
# COMPACT_ATOMS: atom_id res chain seq x y z
N PRO A 1 11.86 0.21 0.27
CA PRO A 1 11.44 -0.25 -1.05
C PRO A 1 10.64 0.86 -1.70
N LEU A 2 11.06 1.28 -2.90
CA LEU A 2 10.30 2.20 -3.72
C LEU A 2 8.99 1.50 -4.08
N CYS A 3 7.87 2.08 -3.67
CA CYS A 3 6.56 1.61 -4.06
C CYS A 3 6.49 1.63 -5.59
N ASP A 4 6.12 0.51 -6.21
CA ASP A 4 5.81 0.49 -7.62
C ASP A 4 4.56 1.33 -7.85
N TRP A 5 4.74 2.52 -8.41
CA TRP A 5 3.70 3.53 -8.62
C TRP A 5 2.55 3.05 -9.51
N SER A 6 2.68 1.88 -10.09
CA SER A 6 1.68 1.28 -10.98
C SER A 6 0.69 0.37 -10.25
N SER A 7 0.88 0.09 -8.95
CA SER A 7 0.10 -0.92 -8.25
C SER A 7 -0.96 -0.32 -7.31
N ASP A 8 -2.10 -0.98 -7.23
CA ASP A 8 -3.22 -0.73 -6.30
C ASP A 8 -2.75 -0.71 -4.83
N VAL A 9 -1.66 -1.44 -4.54
CA VAL A 9 -0.97 -1.50 -3.25
C VAL A 9 -0.47 -0.14 -2.79
N CYS A 10 0.01 0.71 -3.70
CA CYS A 10 0.51 2.04 -3.36
C CYS A 10 -0.62 2.98 -2.91
N SER A 11 -1.78 2.91 -3.57
CA SER A 11 -2.95 3.71 -3.19
C SER A 11 -3.47 3.34 -1.80
N SER A 12 -3.57 2.05 -1.51
CA SER A 12 -4.02 1.55 -0.21
C SER A 12 -3.04 1.91 0.92
N ASP A 13 -1.72 1.85 0.67
CA ASP A 13 -0.70 2.24 1.66
C ASP A 13 -0.78 3.73 2.02
N LEU A 14 -1.02 4.60 1.03
CA LEU A 14 -1.19 6.03 1.27
C LEU A 14 -2.42 6.34 2.12
N HIS A 15 -3.55 5.70 1.85
CA HIS A 15 -4.77 5.87 2.66
C HIS A 15 -4.59 5.34 4.07
N ARG A 16 -3.97 4.16 4.22
CA ARG A 16 -3.65 3.59 5.52
C ARG A 16 -2.81 4.55 6.37
N ARG A 17 -1.73 5.09 5.81
CA ARG A 17 -0.88 6.07 6.49
C ARG A 17 -1.63 7.36 6.84
N ALA A 18 -2.55 7.79 5.98
CA ALA A 18 -3.41 8.94 6.28
C ALA A 18 -4.33 8.65 7.47
N PHE A 19 -4.97 7.48 7.53
CA PHE A 19 -5.80 7.07 8.67
C PHE A 19 -4.99 6.98 9.97
N GLU A 20 -3.79 6.38 9.91
CA GLU A 20 -2.87 6.31 11.06
C GLU A 20 -2.46 7.73 11.54
N TYR A 21 -2.17 8.64 10.62
CA TYR A 21 -1.83 10.03 10.95
C TYR A 21 -3.01 10.79 11.59
N LEU A 22 -4.23 10.58 11.10
CA LEU A 22 -5.44 11.18 11.65
C LEU A 22 -5.85 10.56 12.99
N GLY A 23 -5.37 9.36 13.29
CA GLY A 23 -5.76 8.59 14.48
C GLY A 23 -7.16 7.99 14.39
N GLY A 24 -7.67 7.78 13.17
CA GLY A 24 -8.98 7.19 12.90
C GLY A 24 -9.28 7.14 11.41
N VAL A 25 -10.38 6.49 11.04
CA VAL A 25 -10.79 6.28 9.67
C VAL A 25 -11.90 7.24 9.29
N THR A 26 -11.77 7.93 8.15
CA THR A 26 -12.82 8.78 7.63
C THR A 26 -14.00 7.93 7.11
N GLN A 27 -15.23 8.35 7.38
CA GLN A 27 -16.43 7.63 6.92
C GLN A 27 -16.51 7.55 5.40
N VAL A 28 -15.95 8.55 4.71
CA VAL A 28 -15.94 8.63 3.24
C VAL A 28 -14.57 9.05 2.74
N VAL A 29 -14.11 8.40 1.69
CA VAL A 29 -12.94 8.80 0.90
C VAL A 29 -13.40 9.27 -0.47
N VAL A 30 -12.81 10.33 -0.97
CA VAL A 30 -13.08 10.86 -2.31
C VAL A 30 -11.84 10.65 -3.19
N PRO A 31 -11.68 9.46 -3.78
CA PRO A 31 -10.52 9.18 -4.61
C PRO A 31 -10.55 9.99 -5.90
N ASP A 32 -9.37 10.33 -6.40
CA ASP A 32 -9.26 10.82 -7.76
C ASP A 32 -9.67 9.72 -8.76
N ASN A 33 -10.10 10.12 -9.95
CA ASN A 33 -10.38 9.23 -11.07
C ASN A 33 -9.13 8.52 -11.62
N ALA A 34 -8.15 8.22 -10.75
CA ALA A 34 -6.99 7.44 -11.11
C ALA A 34 -7.41 5.99 -11.41
N SER A 35 -6.81 5.40 -12.44
CA SER A 35 -7.09 4.01 -12.83
C SER A 35 -6.83 2.99 -11.71
N THR A 36 -6.01 3.35 -10.74
CA THR A 36 -5.72 2.57 -9.53
C THR A 36 -6.88 2.48 -8.55
N ALA A 37 -7.75 3.50 -8.51
CA ALA A 37 -8.89 3.54 -7.60
C ALA A 37 -10.22 3.19 -8.27
N SER A 38 -10.31 3.24 -9.61
CA SER A 38 -11.56 2.98 -10.33
C SER A 38 -11.31 2.46 -11.74
N ASN A 39 -12.08 1.46 -12.14
CA ASN A 39 -12.14 0.93 -13.50
C ASN A 39 -13.29 1.57 -14.27
N GLN A 40 -13.09 1.88 -15.55
CA GLN A 40 -14.17 2.34 -16.42
C GLN A 40 -14.94 1.13 -16.95
N ILE A 41 -16.22 1.00 -16.59
CA ILE A 41 -17.06 -0.15 -16.94
C ILE A 41 -17.31 -0.18 -18.45
N SER A 42 -17.50 0.99 -19.09
CA SER A 42 -17.76 1.11 -20.53
C SER A 42 -17.37 2.48 -21.05
N ARG A 43 -17.01 2.57 -22.36
CA ARG A 43 -16.77 3.84 -23.04
C ARG A 43 -18.03 4.72 -23.13
N THR A 44 -19.21 4.10 -23.11
CA THR A 44 -20.51 4.76 -23.21
C THR A 44 -21.13 5.10 -21.86
N GLU A 45 -20.77 4.39 -20.80
CA GLU A 45 -21.23 4.66 -19.45
C GLU A 45 -20.19 5.46 -18.67
N LYS A 46 -20.63 6.57 -18.09
CA LYS A 46 -19.77 7.43 -17.25
C LYS A 46 -19.55 6.88 -15.84
N ALA A 47 -20.14 5.71 -15.54
CA ALA A 47 -19.98 5.05 -14.26
C ALA A 47 -18.62 4.37 -14.18
N ARG A 48 -17.94 4.49 -13.05
CA ARG A 48 -16.69 3.81 -12.74
C ARG A 48 -16.90 2.93 -11.51
N GLU A 49 -16.43 1.70 -11.62
CA GLU A 49 -16.33 0.80 -10.46
C GLU A 49 -15.01 1.03 -9.74
N VAL A 50 -15.07 0.87 -8.42
CA VAL A 50 -13.88 0.83 -7.58
C VAL A 50 -13.13 -0.47 -7.89
N ASN A 51 -11.80 -0.41 -7.99
CA ASN A 51 -10.97 -1.59 -8.17
C ASN A 51 -11.22 -2.59 -7.03
N SER A 52 -11.27 -3.89 -7.31
CA SER A 52 -11.59 -4.93 -6.32
C SER A 52 -10.66 -4.91 -5.10
N SER A 53 -9.35 -4.79 -5.30
CA SER A 53 -8.38 -4.71 -4.19
C SER A 53 -8.57 -3.46 -3.33
N TYR A 54 -8.93 -2.36 -3.97
CA TYR A 54 -9.24 -1.13 -3.25
C TYR A 54 -10.59 -1.20 -2.54
N ALA A 55 -11.56 -1.92 -3.11
CA ALA A 55 -12.85 -2.17 -2.46
C ALA A 55 -12.67 -3.01 -1.19
N GLU A 56 -11.86 -4.08 -1.24
CA GLU A 56 -11.50 -4.89 -0.07
C GLU A 56 -10.82 -4.05 1.03
N PHE A 57 -9.92 -3.15 0.63
CA PHE A 57 -9.29 -2.21 1.56
C PHE A 57 -10.33 -1.31 2.24
N LEU A 58 -11.24 -0.72 1.48
CA LEU A 58 -12.29 0.17 2.01
C LEU A 58 -13.24 -0.58 2.95
N GLU A 59 -13.62 -1.81 2.59
CA GLU A 59 -14.46 -2.67 3.41
C GLU A 59 -13.78 -3.01 4.75
N TYR A 60 -12.49 -3.36 4.71
CA TYR A 60 -11.71 -3.65 5.91
C TYR A 60 -11.69 -2.46 6.90
N TYR A 61 -11.54 -1.25 6.38
CA TYR A 61 -11.53 -0.03 7.22
C TYR A 61 -12.93 0.52 7.51
N GLY A 62 -13.98 -0.05 6.94
CA GLY A 62 -15.36 0.40 7.14
C GLY A 62 -15.65 1.77 6.51
N THR A 63 -14.90 2.17 5.50
CA THR A 63 -15.05 3.45 4.80
C THR A 63 -15.66 3.27 3.41
N ALA A 64 -16.36 4.29 2.90
CA ALA A 64 -16.96 4.27 1.57
C ALA A 64 -16.18 5.16 0.59
N ALA A 65 -16.01 4.71 -0.65
CA ALA A 65 -15.48 5.57 -1.70
C ALA A 65 -16.61 6.27 -2.46
N VAL A 66 -16.49 7.59 -2.61
CA VAL A 66 -17.35 8.40 -3.48
C VAL A 66 -16.47 9.06 -4.55
N PRO A 67 -16.31 8.42 -5.71
CA PRO A 67 -15.45 8.97 -6.77
C PRO A 67 -15.93 10.35 -7.23
N THR A 68 -14.98 11.24 -7.53
CA THR A 68 -15.31 12.55 -8.10
C THR A 68 -16.00 12.41 -9.46
N ARG A 69 -16.91 13.32 -9.74
CA ARG A 69 -17.58 13.33 -11.05
C ARG A 69 -16.57 13.65 -12.15
N SER A 70 -16.66 12.90 -13.27
CA SER A 70 -15.83 13.14 -14.44
C SER A 70 -16.03 14.55 -15.00
N TYR A 71 -14.95 15.22 -15.39
CA TYR A 71 -14.94 16.55 -15.98
C TYR A 71 -15.50 17.70 -15.12
N ARG A 72 -15.48 17.59 -13.79
CA ARG A 72 -15.83 18.69 -12.88
C ARG A 72 -14.65 19.10 -11.98
N PRO A 73 -13.73 19.94 -12.47
CA PRO A 73 -12.54 20.38 -11.72
C PRO A 73 -12.88 21.10 -10.41
N ARG A 74 -14.06 21.73 -10.32
CA ARG A 74 -14.47 22.44 -9.10
C ARG A 74 -14.68 21.54 -7.89
N ASP A 75 -14.93 20.23 -8.09
CA ASP A 75 -15.10 19.27 -7.00
C ASP A 75 -13.77 19.04 -6.22
N LYS A 76 -12.62 19.42 -6.82
CA LYS A 76 -11.27 19.27 -6.26
C LYS A 76 -10.58 20.56 -5.83
N GLY A 77 -11.18 21.71 -6.08
CA GLY A 77 -10.51 23.00 -5.87
C GLY A 77 -9.91 23.17 -4.47
N HIS A 78 -10.53 22.63 -3.44
CA HIS A 78 -10.00 22.69 -2.06
C HIS A 78 -8.78 21.80 -1.86
N VAL A 79 -8.76 20.60 -2.45
CA VAL A 79 -7.63 19.65 -2.36
C VAL A 79 -6.43 20.22 -3.12
N GLU A 80 -6.65 20.71 -4.36
CA GLU A 80 -5.60 21.32 -5.17
C GLU A 80 -4.99 22.56 -4.49
N ALA A 81 -5.83 23.40 -3.89
CA ALA A 81 -5.34 24.55 -3.10
C ALA A 81 -4.54 24.11 -1.87
N GLY A 82 -5.00 23.07 -1.17
CA GLY A 82 -4.29 22.48 -0.03
C GLY A 82 -2.93 21.91 -0.43
N VAL A 83 -2.88 21.11 -1.48
CA VAL A 83 -1.64 20.55 -2.03
C VAL A 83 -0.66 21.66 -2.41
N LYS A 84 -1.13 22.71 -3.10
CA LYS A 84 -0.30 23.84 -3.48
C LYS A 84 0.30 24.56 -2.25
N VAL A 85 -0.48 24.76 -1.19
CA VAL A 85 0.00 25.36 0.05
C VAL A 85 1.10 24.50 0.68
N VAL A 86 0.83 23.19 0.87
CA VAL A 86 1.80 22.27 1.48
C VAL A 86 3.07 22.19 0.62
N THR A 87 2.94 22.00 -0.68
CA THR A 87 4.07 21.91 -1.59
C THR A 87 4.95 23.17 -1.53
N ASN A 88 4.36 24.37 -1.64
CA ASN A 88 5.13 25.59 -1.59
C ASN A 88 5.84 25.78 -0.25
N TRP A 89 5.17 25.51 0.87
CA TRP A 89 5.78 25.67 2.19
C TRP A 89 6.89 24.65 2.44
N VAL A 90 6.65 23.38 2.14
CA VAL A 90 7.62 22.31 2.37
C VAL A 90 8.81 22.47 1.44
N ILE A 91 8.60 22.71 0.13
CA ILE A 91 9.69 22.87 -0.81
C ILE A 91 10.55 24.08 -0.43
N HIS A 92 9.93 25.21 -0.12
CA HIS A 92 10.67 26.43 0.26
C HIS A 92 11.52 26.23 1.53
N PHE A 93 10.98 25.47 2.49
CA PHE A 93 11.69 25.14 3.72
C PHE A 93 12.86 24.17 3.48
N LEU A 94 12.71 23.24 2.55
CA LEU A 94 13.73 22.25 2.22
C LEU A 94 14.79 22.77 1.26
N GLU A 95 14.54 23.91 0.61
CA GLU A 95 15.46 24.51 -0.37
C GLU A 95 16.83 24.77 0.25
N GLY A 96 17.87 24.24 -0.39
CA GLY A 96 19.26 24.36 0.07
C GLY A 96 19.65 23.45 1.24
N ARG A 97 18.76 22.60 1.76
CA ARG A 97 19.09 21.62 2.79
C ARG A 97 19.56 20.31 2.18
N VAL A 98 20.51 19.66 2.84
CA VAL A 98 21.01 18.33 2.46
C VAL A 98 20.60 17.33 3.54
N PHE A 99 19.99 16.23 3.14
CA PHE A 99 19.56 15.15 4.02
C PHE A 99 20.40 13.90 3.75
N VAL A 100 20.83 13.22 4.80
CA VAL A 100 21.66 12.01 4.69
C VAL A 100 20.78 10.78 4.46
N THR A 101 19.59 10.75 5.08
CA THR A 101 18.65 9.64 4.96
C THR A 101 17.26 10.12 4.53
N LEU A 102 16.44 9.19 4.03
CA LEU A 102 15.02 9.45 3.77
C LEU A 102 14.24 9.73 5.06
N ASP A 103 14.66 9.14 6.16
CA ASP A 103 14.01 9.34 7.46
C ASP A 103 14.22 10.77 7.97
N ASP A 104 15.42 11.32 7.79
CA ASP A 104 15.71 12.73 8.11
C ASP A 104 14.85 13.68 7.26
N LEU A 105 14.70 13.38 5.97
CA LEU A 105 13.86 14.16 5.08
C LEU A 105 12.38 14.08 5.49
N ASN A 106 11.88 12.89 5.78
CA ASN A 106 10.49 12.68 6.21
C ASN A 106 10.20 13.36 7.55
N ALA A 107 11.13 13.34 8.48
CA ALA A 107 11.01 14.04 9.76
C ALA A 107 10.91 15.57 9.55
N ALA A 108 11.76 16.14 8.69
CA ALA A 108 11.71 17.56 8.36
C ALA A 108 10.41 17.96 7.64
N ILE A 109 9.88 17.11 6.76
CA ILE A 109 8.57 17.30 6.13
C ILE A 109 7.46 17.31 7.18
N ALA A 110 7.47 16.31 8.08
CA ALA A 110 6.46 16.19 9.13
C ALA A 110 6.45 17.42 10.06
N GLU A 111 7.61 17.94 10.43
CA GLU A 111 7.74 19.18 11.20
C GLU A 111 7.06 20.36 10.48
N GLN A 112 7.28 20.51 9.19
CA GLN A 112 6.67 21.60 8.41
C GLN A 112 5.16 21.44 8.22
N VAL A 113 4.68 20.22 8.06
CA VAL A 113 3.24 19.93 8.05
C VAL A 113 2.60 20.32 9.38
N GLU A 114 3.28 20.06 10.49
CA GLU A 114 2.81 20.47 11.83
C GLU A 114 2.75 22.00 11.97
N VAL A 115 3.76 22.72 11.50
CA VAL A 115 3.75 24.18 11.47
C VAL A 115 2.57 24.72 10.65
N ILE A 116 2.26 24.12 9.49
CA ILE A 116 1.12 24.51 8.66
C ILE A 116 -0.20 24.26 9.37
N ASN A 117 -0.33 23.13 10.07
CA ASN A 117 -1.56 22.73 10.75
C ASN A 117 -1.83 23.54 12.01
N SER A 118 -0.76 23.98 12.71
CA SER A 118 -0.86 24.80 13.93
C SER A 118 -0.94 26.30 13.68
N ARG A 119 -0.82 26.73 12.41
CA ARG A 119 -0.80 28.15 12.07
C ARG A 119 -2.14 28.84 12.29
N VAL A 120 -2.12 29.97 12.99
CA VAL A 120 -3.25 30.88 13.22
C VAL A 120 -2.96 32.23 12.51
N PRO A 121 -3.96 32.90 11.93
CA PRO A 121 -5.35 32.49 11.75
C PRO A 121 -5.52 31.50 10.60
N PHE A 122 -6.55 30.67 10.70
CA PHE A 122 -7.01 29.84 9.58
C PHE A 122 -8.40 30.32 9.16
N ARG A 123 -8.58 30.61 7.87
CA ARG A 123 -9.82 31.14 7.29
C ARG A 123 -10.35 32.40 7.99
N GLY A 124 -9.46 33.24 8.52
CA GLY A 124 -9.83 34.49 9.20
C GLY A 124 -10.27 34.31 10.66
N GLU A 125 -10.24 33.10 11.19
CA GLU A 125 -10.56 32.83 12.59
C GLU A 125 -9.29 32.66 13.44
N SER A 126 -9.42 32.89 14.75
CA SER A 126 -8.36 32.72 15.74
C SER A 126 -8.06 31.25 16.08
N ARG A 127 -8.34 30.35 15.16
CA ARG A 127 -8.15 28.90 15.27
C ARG A 127 -7.19 28.42 14.19
N SER A 128 -6.46 27.35 14.50
CA SER A 128 -5.64 26.62 13.54
C SER A 128 -6.44 25.52 12.84
N ARG A 129 -5.85 24.88 11.81
CA ARG A 129 -6.43 23.66 11.21
C ARG A 129 -6.54 22.52 12.21
N ARG A 130 -5.52 22.42 13.08
CA ARG A 130 -5.50 21.42 14.16
C ARG A 130 -6.66 21.61 15.13
N ASP A 131 -6.90 22.84 15.58
CA ASP A 131 -8.02 23.13 16.48
C ASP A 131 -9.36 22.75 15.86
N TRP A 132 -9.56 23.08 14.58
CA TRP A 132 -10.75 22.67 13.84
C TRP A 132 -10.92 21.15 13.77
N PHE A 133 -9.84 20.44 13.47
CA PHE A 133 -9.84 18.98 13.40
C PHE A 133 -10.19 18.36 14.78
N GLU A 134 -9.50 18.78 15.83
CA GLU A 134 -9.70 18.23 17.18
C GLU A 134 -11.09 18.52 17.74
N GLU A 135 -11.65 19.70 17.47
CA GLU A 135 -12.95 20.10 18.01
C GLU A 135 -14.14 19.52 17.23
N LEU A 136 -14.04 19.38 15.91
CA LEU A 136 -15.18 19.08 15.05
C LEU A 136 -15.09 17.75 14.30
N GLU A 137 -13.89 17.33 13.87
CA GLU A 137 -13.75 16.22 12.94
C GLU A 137 -13.30 14.94 13.65
N ARG A 138 -12.48 15.04 14.68
CA ARG A 138 -11.91 13.87 15.35
C ARG A 138 -12.95 12.92 15.93
N ALA A 139 -14.02 13.44 16.49
CA ALA A 139 -15.10 12.65 17.06
C ALA A 139 -15.95 11.89 16.01
N GLU A 140 -15.87 12.31 14.75
CA GLU A 140 -16.59 11.69 13.63
C GLU A 140 -15.79 10.59 12.92
N LEU A 141 -14.52 10.39 13.31
CA LEU A 141 -13.71 9.31 12.75
C LEU A 141 -14.15 7.97 13.33
N LEU A 142 -14.10 6.94 12.49
CA LEU A 142 -14.24 5.55 12.92
C LEU A 142 -12.95 5.09 13.60
N ASP A 143 -13.05 4.09 14.46
CA ASP A 143 -11.90 3.50 15.11
C ASP A 143 -10.96 2.83 14.10
N LEU A 144 -9.65 2.94 14.36
CA LEU A 144 -8.67 2.19 13.59
C LEU A 144 -8.78 0.70 13.93
N PRO A 145 -8.76 -0.19 12.92
CA PRO A 145 -8.64 -1.61 13.17
C PRO A 145 -7.38 -1.95 13.98
N GLU A 146 -7.46 -2.97 14.83
CA GLU A 146 -6.34 -3.44 15.64
C GLU A 146 -5.13 -3.87 14.79
N HIS A 147 -5.40 -4.47 13.65
CA HIS A 147 -4.38 -4.90 12.71
C HIS A 147 -4.37 -4.03 11.47
N ARG A 148 -3.20 -3.93 10.84
CA ARG A 148 -3.07 -3.26 9.55
C ARG A 148 -3.63 -4.14 8.44
N TRP A 149 -4.36 -3.55 7.50
CA TRP A 149 -4.71 -4.26 6.28
C TRP A 149 -3.44 -4.50 5.43
N GLU A 150 -3.31 -5.72 4.97
CA GLU A 150 -2.25 -6.13 4.05
C GLU A 150 -2.89 -6.72 2.79
N PRO A 151 -2.49 -6.24 1.60
CA PRO A 151 -3.03 -6.77 0.36
C PRO A 151 -2.61 -8.23 0.18
N VAL A 152 -3.54 -9.06 -0.24
CA VAL A 152 -3.28 -10.44 -0.61
C VAL A 152 -3.11 -10.52 -2.13
N VAL A 153 -1.91 -10.87 -2.57
CA VAL A 153 -1.60 -11.03 -3.99
C VAL A 153 -1.53 -12.51 -4.32
N TRP A 154 -2.38 -12.94 -5.25
CA TRP A 154 -2.38 -14.31 -5.76
C TRP A 154 -1.63 -14.39 -7.09
N ARG A 155 -0.79 -15.40 -7.23
CA ARG A 155 -0.07 -15.72 -8.46
C ARG A 155 -0.08 -17.21 -8.70
N LYS A 156 0.17 -17.63 -9.95
CA LYS A 156 0.45 -19.04 -10.29
C LYS A 156 1.91 -19.14 -10.72
N ALA A 157 2.58 -20.18 -10.25
CA ALA A 157 3.95 -20.44 -10.61
C ALA A 157 4.14 -21.92 -10.93
N LYS A 158 5.05 -22.21 -11.89
CA LYS A 158 5.47 -23.58 -12.17
C LYS A 158 6.67 -23.93 -11.31
N VAL A 159 6.62 -25.08 -10.65
CA VAL A 159 7.77 -25.62 -9.93
C VAL A 159 8.75 -26.21 -10.96
N HIS A 160 9.94 -25.65 -11.02
CA HIS A 160 11.00 -26.11 -11.90
C HIS A 160 11.61 -27.44 -11.42
N ARG A 161 12.46 -28.08 -12.25
CA ARG A 161 13.13 -29.34 -11.92
C ARG A 161 14.11 -29.19 -10.74
N ASP A 162 14.57 -27.97 -10.49
CA ASP A 162 15.43 -27.58 -9.38
C ASP A 162 14.62 -27.29 -8.08
N TRP A 163 13.36 -27.78 -7.99
CA TRP A 163 12.40 -27.59 -6.89
C TRP A 163 12.22 -26.14 -6.44
N HIS A 164 12.36 -25.19 -7.36
CA HIS A 164 12.07 -23.79 -7.09
C HIS A 164 10.96 -23.27 -7.99
N ILE A 165 10.18 -22.36 -7.46
CA ILE A 165 9.33 -21.45 -8.22
C ILE A 165 10.05 -20.12 -8.39
N GLN A 166 9.73 -19.40 -9.44
CA GLN A 166 10.24 -18.05 -9.63
C GLN A 166 9.11 -17.03 -9.46
N ILE A 167 9.28 -16.11 -8.54
CA ILE A 167 8.42 -14.94 -8.37
C ILE A 167 9.28 -13.70 -8.61
N ASP A 168 8.90 -12.92 -9.61
CA ASP A 168 9.69 -11.82 -10.15
C ASP A 168 11.10 -12.28 -10.52
N THR A 169 12.13 -11.85 -9.81
CA THR A 169 13.52 -12.22 -10.07
C THR A 169 14.12 -13.16 -9.02
N ILE A 170 13.32 -13.63 -8.06
CA ILE A 170 13.79 -14.44 -6.92
C ILE A 170 13.20 -15.83 -7.02
N LYS A 171 14.02 -16.83 -6.68
CA LYS A 171 13.63 -18.23 -6.67
C LYS A 171 13.39 -18.69 -5.24
N TYR A 172 12.26 -19.38 -5.01
CA TYR A 172 11.83 -19.91 -3.72
C TYR A 172 11.70 -21.42 -3.80
N SER A 173 12.28 -22.14 -2.86
CA SER A 173 12.21 -23.60 -2.86
C SER A 173 10.82 -24.11 -2.48
N VAL A 174 10.46 -25.24 -3.05
CA VAL A 174 9.22 -25.98 -2.78
C VAL A 174 9.61 -27.45 -2.60
N PRO A 175 8.89 -28.23 -1.79
CA PRO A 175 9.21 -29.65 -1.65
C PRO A 175 9.33 -30.33 -3.02
N TYR A 176 10.40 -31.13 -3.21
CA TYR A 176 10.78 -31.71 -4.50
C TYR A 176 9.67 -32.52 -5.17
N GLU A 177 8.81 -33.14 -4.39
CA GLU A 177 7.66 -33.93 -4.87
C GLU A 177 6.69 -33.15 -5.76
N PHE A 178 6.67 -31.80 -5.64
CA PHE A 178 5.85 -30.91 -6.46
C PHE A 178 6.56 -30.46 -7.75
N ALA A 179 7.78 -30.95 -8.02
CA ALA A 179 8.52 -30.57 -9.24
C ALA A 179 7.73 -30.86 -10.52
N GLY A 180 7.63 -29.87 -11.39
CA GLY A 180 6.89 -29.94 -12.66
C GLY A 180 5.42 -29.51 -12.56
N LEU A 181 4.83 -29.42 -11.36
CA LEU A 181 3.46 -28.99 -11.14
C LEU A 181 3.33 -27.46 -11.20
N THR A 182 2.12 -26.98 -11.43
CA THR A 182 1.74 -25.57 -11.26
C THR A 182 1.08 -25.43 -9.90
N VAL A 183 1.55 -24.47 -9.12
CA VAL A 183 1.11 -24.19 -7.76
C VAL A 183 0.54 -22.79 -7.67
N ASP A 184 -0.32 -22.56 -6.68
CA ASP A 184 -0.78 -21.22 -6.32
C ASP A 184 0.19 -20.59 -5.33
N VAL A 185 0.42 -19.29 -5.46
CA VAL A 185 1.29 -18.53 -4.58
C VAL A 185 0.49 -17.38 -4.01
N ARG A 186 0.42 -17.31 -2.69
CA ARG A 186 -0.21 -16.24 -1.94
C ARG A 186 0.85 -15.39 -1.25
N ILE A 187 0.83 -14.08 -1.50
CA ILE A 187 1.74 -13.13 -0.89
C ILE A 187 0.93 -12.19 -0.01
N ILE A 188 1.30 -12.11 1.27
CA ILE A 188 0.69 -11.24 2.26
C ILE A 188 1.82 -10.45 2.94
N GLY A 189 1.85 -9.12 2.73
CA GLY A 189 2.94 -8.30 3.23
C GLY A 189 4.31 -8.79 2.75
N THR A 190 5.12 -9.31 3.66
CA THR A 190 6.46 -9.88 3.36
C THR A 190 6.49 -11.42 3.36
N GLN A 191 5.37 -12.07 3.56
CA GLN A 191 5.26 -13.52 3.60
C GLN A 191 4.79 -14.06 2.25
N LEU A 192 5.46 -15.10 1.77
CA LEU A 192 5.12 -15.85 0.57
C LEU A 192 4.74 -17.26 0.96
N GLU A 193 3.54 -17.68 0.60
CA GLU A 193 3.03 -19.02 0.81
C GLU A 193 2.81 -19.70 -0.54
N VAL A 194 3.25 -20.95 -0.65
CA VAL A 194 3.03 -21.77 -1.83
C VAL A 194 1.99 -22.82 -1.49
N LEU A 195 0.95 -22.92 -2.30
CA LEU A 195 -0.18 -23.84 -2.08
C LEU A 195 -0.32 -24.82 -3.24
N ALA A 196 -0.53 -26.07 -2.87
CA ALA A 196 -0.96 -27.12 -3.80
C ALA A 196 -2.27 -27.71 -3.29
N ALA A 197 -3.30 -27.83 -4.16
CA ALA A 197 -4.64 -28.30 -3.78
C ALA A 197 -5.23 -27.60 -2.54
N ALA A 198 -5.01 -26.29 -2.42
CA ALA A 198 -5.41 -25.43 -1.30
C ALA A 198 -4.68 -25.70 0.05
N GLU A 199 -3.70 -26.59 0.08
CA GLU A 199 -2.84 -26.81 1.24
C GLU A 199 -1.53 -26.04 1.10
N VAL A 200 -1.06 -25.40 2.18
CA VAL A 200 0.23 -24.70 2.21
C VAL A 200 1.35 -25.73 2.27
N ILE A 201 2.17 -25.78 1.21
CA ILE A 201 3.28 -26.73 1.07
C ILE A 201 4.66 -26.10 1.33
N ALA A 202 4.76 -24.77 1.28
CA ALA A 202 5.96 -24.04 1.61
C ALA A 202 5.62 -22.61 2.06
N MET A 203 6.45 -22.07 2.97
CA MET A 203 6.37 -20.69 3.45
C MET A 203 7.77 -20.06 3.42
N HIS A 204 7.84 -18.82 2.92
CA HIS A 204 9.09 -18.06 2.84
C HIS A 204 8.86 -16.61 3.22
N GLN A 205 9.93 -15.92 3.66
CA GLN A 205 9.98 -14.48 3.66
C GLN A 205 10.38 -13.99 2.27
N LEU A 206 9.77 -12.89 1.81
CA LEU A 206 10.15 -12.28 0.53
C LEU A 206 11.63 -11.90 0.54
N GLY A 207 12.36 -12.42 -0.45
CA GLY A 207 13.77 -12.12 -0.61
C GLY A 207 13.99 -10.68 -1.07
N VAL A 208 15.06 -10.06 -0.60
CA VAL A 208 15.41 -8.67 -0.95
C VAL A 208 16.48 -8.58 -2.06
N ARG A 209 17.19 -9.68 -2.32
CA ARG A 209 18.29 -9.73 -3.29
C ARG A 209 17.77 -10.14 -4.67
N LYS A 210 17.84 -9.26 -5.65
CA LYS A 210 17.51 -9.58 -7.04
C LYS A 210 18.30 -10.80 -7.53
N ASN A 211 17.62 -11.67 -8.28
CA ASN A 211 18.17 -12.93 -8.80
C ASN A 211 18.71 -13.87 -7.71
N GLY A 212 18.21 -13.72 -6.49
CA GLY A 212 18.59 -14.55 -5.36
C GLY A 212 17.79 -15.86 -5.27
N TYR A 213 18.23 -16.71 -4.34
CA TYR A 213 17.53 -17.93 -3.96
C TYR A 213 17.14 -17.83 -2.49
N VAL A 214 15.92 -18.21 -2.17
CA VAL A 214 15.43 -18.45 -0.80
C VAL A 214 15.13 -19.94 -0.72
N THR A 215 16.06 -20.68 -0.17
CA THR A 215 16.02 -22.15 -0.17
C THR A 215 15.89 -22.68 1.25
N ASN A 216 14.86 -23.51 1.49
CA ASN A 216 14.78 -24.37 2.67
C ASN A 216 15.44 -25.72 2.30
N PRO A 217 16.50 -26.16 3.01
CA PRO A 217 17.17 -27.43 2.74
C PRO A 217 16.25 -28.67 2.85
N GLU A 218 15.21 -28.62 3.66
CA GLU A 218 14.24 -29.69 3.83
C GLU A 218 13.40 -29.97 2.57
N HIS A 219 13.38 -29.03 1.63
CA HIS A 219 12.67 -29.18 0.37
C HIS A 219 13.46 -29.98 -0.67
N ALA A 220 14.73 -30.24 -0.41
CA ALA A 220 15.59 -30.99 -1.30
C ALA A 220 15.22 -32.49 -1.36
N PRO A 221 15.41 -33.17 -2.51
CA PRO A 221 15.20 -34.60 -2.58
C PRO A 221 16.14 -35.36 -1.64
N ALA A 222 15.65 -36.43 -1.02
CA ALA A 222 16.36 -37.19 0.03
C ALA A 222 17.79 -37.61 -0.38
N HIS A 223 18.04 -37.91 -1.65
CA HIS A 223 19.36 -38.32 -2.13
C HIS A 223 20.41 -37.18 -2.15
N LEU A 224 20.01 -35.91 -1.96
CA LEU A 224 20.90 -34.77 -1.86
C LEU A 224 21.17 -34.36 -0.41
N THR A 225 20.39 -34.84 0.54
CA THR A 225 20.54 -34.54 1.98
C THR A 225 21.51 -35.50 2.67
N ASP A 226 21.81 -36.66 2.08
CA ASP A 226 22.70 -37.69 2.66
C ASP A 226 24.20 -37.45 2.42
N THR A 227 24.64 -36.30 1.91
CA THR A 227 26.05 -36.05 1.61
C THR A 227 26.78 -35.26 2.70
N THR A 228 26.39 -35.38 3.96
CA THR A 228 27.15 -34.84 5.10
C THR A 228 27.39 -35.97 6.10
N GLY A 229 28.30 -36.89 5.72
CA GLY A 229 28.94 -37.86 6.57
C GLY A 229 30.41 -37.53 6.69
#